data_67d1549098bfcca5b9863618a2c2c8c5
#
_entry.id   67d1549098bfcca5b9863618a2c2c8c5
#
_cell.length_a   1.000
_cell.length_b   1.000
_cell.length_c   1.000
_cell.angle_alpha   90.00
_cell.angle_beta   90.00
_cell.angle_gamma   90.00
#
_symmetry.space_group_name_H-M   'P 1'
#
loop_
_entity.id
_entity.type
_entity.pdbx_description
1 polymer ?
#
loop_
_entity_poly.entity_id
_entity_poly.type
_entity_poly.pdbx_seq_one_letter_code
_entity_poly.pdbx_strand_id
1 'polypeptide(L)'
;MTSFALALVLLSAVAHAGWNYLTKKSSDTLVFSWCFTALASVLYLPFLLTIVLRTSVPPAGWLFVAGTMALHIVYFHLLNSAYTHGDLSLVYPVARGTGIALIPVGGSLLLGETVSLPAALAIAAILFGVLAVNRGASWRTLTAAFAEKGSRFALATGLLIAGYTLWDKQALSLVPPLVLIYASFFGQALTATPLVLRRPIGLRREIRERKRAILAAAVFAPLAYLLVLYALTFSRVSYVGPAREISIVVGAALGTLALGEPYGRGRLLGSAVIVAGVLALALAP
;
A
#
# COMPACT_ATOMS: atom_id res chain seq x y z
N MET A 1 8.19 14.65 11.42
CA MET A 1 8.45 13.17 11.40
C MET A 1 9.91 12.93 11.77
N THR A 2 10.24 11.85 12.53
CA THR A 2 11.66 11.58 12.86
C THR A 2 12.44 11.15 11.61
N SER A 3 13.76 11.43 11.57
CA SER A 3 14.63 11.00 10.46
C SER A 3 14.63 9.48 10.28
N PHE A 4 14.51 8.73 11.39
CA PHE A 4 14.43 7.28 11.35
C PHE A 4 13.10 6.79 10.72
N ALA A 5 11.96 7.41 11.05
CA ALA A 5 10.69 7.10 10.40
C ALA A 5 10.73 7.41 8.89
N LEU A 6 11.34 8.53 8.51
CA LEU A 6 11.53 8.85 7.09
C LEU A 6 12.38 7.79 6.38
N ALA A 7 13.49 7.35 6.99
CA ALA A 7 14.32 6.30 6.43
C ALA A 7 13.54 4.99 6.22
N LEU A 8 12.72 4.58 7.19
CA LEU A 8 11.86 3.39 7.07
C LEU A 8 10.84 3.55 5.93
N VAL A 9 10.23 4.74 5.78
CA VAL A 9 9.28 5.02 4.69
C VAL A 9 9.98 4.97 3.33
N LEU A 10 11.20 5.52 3.21
CA LEU A 10 11.97 5.47 1.96
C LEU A 10 12.39 4.05 1.59
N LEU A 11 12.85 3.26 2.55
CA LEU A 11 13.16 1.82 2.34
C LEU A 11 11.89 1.04 1.96
N SER A 12 10.78 1.32 2.65
CA SER A 12 9.46 0.76 2.30
C SER A 12 9.08 1.08 0.86
N ALA A 13 9.31 2.32 0.40
CA ALA A 13 8.99 2.74 -0.95
C ALA A 13 9.75 1.95 -2.02
N VAL A 14 11.03 1.68 -1.79
CA VAL A 14 11.86 0.84 -2.69
C VAL A 14 11.34 -0.59 -2.73
N ALA A 15 11.10 -1.20 -1.57
CA ALA A 15 10.55 -2.55 -1.47
C ALA A 15 9.16 -2.63 -2.13
N HIS A 16 8.30 -1.62 -1.90
CA HIS A 16 6.96 -1.52 -2.48
C HIS A 16 7.00 -1.41 -4.00
N ALA A 17 7.83 -0.53 -4.55
CA ALA A 17 8.00 -0.39 -5.99
C ALA A 17 8.58 -1.67 -6.61
N GLY A 18 9.51 -2.35 -5.91
CA GLY A 18 10.14 -3.59 -6.36
C GLY A 18 9.12 -4.72 -6.54
N TRP A 19 8.32 -5.05 -5.52
CA TRP A 19 7.33 -6.14 -5.67
C TRP A 19 6.21 -5.78 -6.66
N ASN A 20 5.79 -4.52 -6.73
CA ASN A 20 4.82 -4.06 -7.74
C ASN A 20 5.36 -4.24 -9.17
N TYR A 21 6.62 -3.90 -9.41
CA TYR A 21 7.29 -4.12 -10.69
C TYR A 21 7.29 -5.61 -11.07
N LEU A 22 7.61 -6.50 -10.13
CA LEU A 22 7.60 -7.94 -10.36
C LEU A 22 6.18 -8.45 -10.68
N THR A 23 5.17 -7.94 -9.97
CA THR A 23 3.77 -8.25 -10.20
C THR A 23 3.31 -7.77 -11.58
N LYS A 24 3.70 -6.57 -12.00
CA LYS A 24 3.37 -6.03 -13.33
C LYS A 24 3.92 -6.89 -14.46
N LYS A 25 5.06 -7.55 -14.26
CA LYS A 25 5.65 -8.49 -15.23
C LYS A 25 5.03 -9.88 -15.24
N SER A 26 4.12 -10.21 -14.32
CA SER A 26 3.51 -11.53 -14.26
C SER A 26 2.55 -11.78 -15.42
N SER A 27 2.36 -13.05 -15.75
CA SER A 27 1.41 -13.47 -16.79
C SER A 27 -0.02 -13.53 -16.26
N ASP A 28 -0.19 -13.86 -14.98
CA ASP A 28 -1.46 -13.85 -14.25
C ASP A 28 -1.23 -13.21 -12.88
N THR A 29 -1.68 -11.96 -12.74
CA THR A 29 -1.47 -11.15 -11.54
C THR A 29 -2.08 -11.78 -10.28
N LEU A 30 -3.26 -12.42 -10.39
CA LEU A 30 -3.90 -13.07 -9.26
C LEU A 30 -3.10 -14.29 -8.79
N VAL A 31 -2.67 -15.13 -9.73
CA VAL A 31 -1.87 -16.32 -9.44
C VAL A 31 -0.52 -15.92 -8.86
N PHE A 32 0.16 -14.96 -9.47
CA PHE A 32 1.43 -14.43 -8.96
C PHE A 32 1.30 -13.87 -7.55
N SER A 33 0.25 -13.05 -7.31
CA SER A 33 -0.02 -12.49 -5.98
C SER A 33 -0.28 -13.56 -4.94
N TRP A 34 -1.06 -14.57 -5.26
CA TRP A 34 -1.27 -15.72 -4.39
C TRP A 34 0.02 -16.47 -4.10
N CYS A 35 0.84 -16.75 -5.12
CA CYS A 35 2.11 -17.45 -4.93
C CYS A 35 3.03 -16.74 -3.94
N PHE A 36 3.21 -15.42 -4.08
CA PHE A 36 4.08 -14.70 -3.16
C PHE A 36 3.45 -14.49 -1.77
N THR A 37 2.14 -14.31 -1.64
CA THR A 37 1.48 -14.18 -0.32
C THR A 37 1.48 -15.49 0.43
N ALA A 38 1.24 -16.63 -0.24
CA ALA A 38 1.33 -17.96 0.35
C ALA A 38 2.78 -18.28 0.77
N LEU A 39 3.76 -18.01 -0.10
CA LEU A 39 5.18 -18.20 0.24
C LEU A 39 5.62 -17.27 1.38
N ALA A 40 5.18 -16.02 1.39
CA ALA A 40 5.44 -15.10 2.49
C ALA A 40 4.90 -15.62 3.83
N SER A 41 3.68 -16.19 3.83
CA SER A 41 3.10 -16.80 5.02
C SER A 41 3.96 -17.95 5.57
N VAL A 42 4.61 -18.71 4.70
CA VAL A 42 5.56 -19.77 5.11
C VAL A 42 6.87 -19.17 5.62
N LEU A 43 7.45 -18.21 4.88
CA LEU A 43 8.75 -17.61 5.22
C LEU A 43 8.73 -16.81 6.53
N TYR A 44 7.62 -16.12 6.80
CA TYR A 44 7.49 -15.28 8.00
C TYR A 44 6.94 -16.03 9.22
N LEU A 45 6.47 -17.28 9.05
CA LEU A 45 5.94 -18.10 10.15
C LEU A 45 6.92 -18.30 11.31
N PRO A 46 8.21 -18.65 11.10
CA PRO A 46 9.16 -18.81 12.19
C PRO A 46 9.33 -17.53 13.03
N PHE A 47 9.35 -16.37 12.35
CA PHE A 47 9.45 -15.07 13.04
C PHE A 47 8.18 -14.75 13.83
N LEU A 48 6.99 -15.04 13.26
CA LEU A 48 5.72 -14.90 13.95
C LEU A 48 5.71 -15.75 15.23
N LEU A 49 6.04 -17.05 15.11
CA LEU A 49 6.07 -17.96 16.27
C LEU A 49 7.03 -17.46 17.33
N THR A 50 8.22 -16.99 16.96
CA THR A 50 9.19 -16.43 17.90
C THR A 50 8.63 -15.22 18.64
N ILE A 51 7.88 -14.33 17.97
CA ILE A 51 7.30 -13.15 18.59
C ILE A 51 6.13 -13.55 19.51
N VAL A 52 5.20 -14.37 19.02
CA VAL A 52 4.00 -14.78 19.78
C VAL A 52 4.38 -15.58 21.04
N LEU A 53 5.44 -16.38 20.96
CA LEU A 53 5.94 -17.13 22.13
C LEU A 53 6.66 -16.25 23.16
N ARG A 54 7.17 -15.08 22.74
CA ARG A 54 7.93 -14.15 23.62
C ARG A 54 7.12 -12.95 24.10
N THR A 55 6.02 -12.62 23.42
CA THR A 55 5.16 -11.47 23.72
C THR A 55 3.73 -11.93 23.93
N SER A 56 3.11 -11.53 25.04
CA SER A 56 1.69 -11.77 25.23
C SER A 56 0.88 -10.72 24.48
N VAL A 57 0.08 -11.15 23.50
CA VAL A 57 -0.92 -10.29 22.86
C VAL A 57 -2.20 -10.35 23.67
N PRO A 58 -2.69 -9.23 24.22
CA PRO A 58 -3.91 -9.23 25.03
C PRO A 58 -5.14 -9.63 24.17
N PRO A 59 -6.25 -10.09 24.77
CA PRO A 59 -7.46 -10.49 24.04
C PRO A 59 -7.98 -9.42 23.07
N ALA A 60 -7.94 -8.14 23.47
CA ALA A 60 -8.29 -7.01 22.61
C ALA A 60 -7.37 -6.89 21.38
N GLY A 61 -6.09 -7.26 21.52
CA GLY A 61 -5.13 -7.27 20.41
C GLY A 61 -5.53 -8.26 19.31
N TRP A 62 -6.08 -9.41 19.66
CA TRP A 62 -6.55 -10.40 18.68
C TRP A 62 -7.75 -9.92 17.86
N LEU A 63 -8.60 -9.04 18.44
CA LEU A 63 -9.64 -8.34 17.68
C LEU A 63 -9.03 -7.41 16.63
N PHE A 64 -7.96 -6.70 16.99
CA PHE A 64 -7.22 -5.89 16.01
C PHE A 64 -6.59 -6.73 14.91
N VAL A 65 -6.01 -7.88 15.25
CA VAL A 65 -5.45 -8.82 14.24
C VAL A 65 -6.54 -9.30 13.27
N ALA A 66 -7.69 -9.71 13.78
CA ALA A 66 -8.82 -10.15 12.97
C ALA A 66 -9.35 -9.00 12.08
N GLY A 67 -9.47 -7.79 12.63
CA GLY A 67 -9.88 -6.59 11.88
C GLY A 67 -8.90 -6.23 10.79
N THR A 68 -7.58 -6.23 11.06
CA THR A 68 -6.53 -6.03 10.06
C THR A 68 -6.65 -7.06 8.94
N MET A 69 -6.78 -8.34 9.27
CA MET A 69 -6.96 -9.39 8.27
C MET A 69 -8.20 -9.14 7.40
N ALA A 70 -9.35 -8.87 8.02
CA ALA A 70 -10.60 -8.63 7.31
C ALA A 70 -10.52 -7.39 6.39
N LEU A 71 -10.00 -6.26 6.89
CA LEU A 71 -9.86 -5.02 6.12
C LEU A 71 -8.93 -5.21 4.91
N HIS A 72 -7.83 -5.94 5.06
CA HIS A 72 -6.91 -6.21 3.97
C HIS A 72 -7.47 -7.20 2.94
N ILE A 73 -8.30 -8.18 3.36
CA ILE A 73 -9.03 -9.06 2.44
C ILE A 73 -10.00 -8.23 1.60
N VAL A 74 -10.83 -7.39 2.24
CA VAL A 74 -11.79 -6.54 1.52
C VAL A 74 -11.07 -5.56 0.60
N TYR A 75 -10.00 -4.93 1.08
CA TYR A 75 -9.13 -4.07 0.25
C TYR A 75 -8.65 -4.78 -1.00
N PHE A 76 -8.14 -6.01 -0.87
CA PHE A 76 -7.63 -6.80 -2.00
C PHE A 76 -8.71 -7.04 -3.05
N HIS A 77 -9.92 -7.42 -2.64
CA HIS A 77 -11.03 -7.67 -3.56
C HIS A 77 -11.57 -6.39 -4.21
N LEU A 78 -11.67 -5.29 -3.45
CA LEU A 78 -12.09 -3.99 -4.00
C LEU A 78 -11.09 -3.44 -5.00
N LEU A 79 -9.79 -3.52 -4.71
CA LEU A 79 -8.74 -3.08 -5.62
C LEU A 79 -8.77 -3.87 -6.93
N ASN A 80 -8.89 -5.20 -6.86
CA ASN A 80 -9.03 -6.03 -8.05
C ASN A 80 -10.30 -5.67 -8.85
N SER A 81 -11.42 -5.43 -8.17
CA SER A 81 -12.67 -5.01 -8.82
C SER A 81 -12.52 -3.64 -9.48
N ALA A 82 -11.82 -2.71 -8.84
CA ALA A 82 -11.55 -1.41 -9.41
C ALA A 82 -10.75 -1.51 -10.72
N TYR A 83 -9.69 -2.32 -10.73
CA TYR A 83 -8.87 -2.55 -11.92
C TYR A 83 -9.58 -3.32 -13.03
N THR A 84 -10.54 -4.17 -12.70
CA THR A 84 -11.33 -4.92 -13.68
C THR A 84 -12.38 -4.05 -14.37
N HIS A 85 -12.90 -3.02 -13.71
CA HIS A 85 -14.05 -2.23 -14.18
C HIS A 85 -13.69 -0.79 -14.56
N GLY A 86 -12.42 -0.39 -14.48
CA GLY A 86 -11.99 0.97 -14.83
C GLY A 86 -10.55 1.04 -15.27
N ASP A 87 -10.21 2.10 -16.00
CA ASP A 87 -8.86 2.35 -16.47
C ASP A 87 -7.90 2.60 -15.30
N LEU A 88 -6.74 1.94 -15.33
CA LEU A 88 -5.71 2.08 -14.29
C LEU A 88 -5.30 3.54 -14.08
N SER A 89 -5.23 4.32 -15.15
CA SER A 89 -4.89 5.75 -15.12
C SER A 89 -5.88 6.62 -14.34
N LEU A 90 -7.11 6.14 -14.15
CA LEU A 90 -8.15 6.81 -13.38
C LEU A 90 -8.31 6.19 -11.99
N VAL A 91 -8.44 4.87 -11.94
CA VAL A 91 -8.70 4.10 -10.71
C VAL A 91 -7.58 4.28 -9.67
N TYR A 92 -6.31 4.21 -10.12
CA TYR A 92 -5.17 4.29 -9.22
C TYR A 92 -5.05 5.64 -8.51
N PRO A 93 -5.10 6.81 -9.22
CA PRO A 93 -5.07 8.11 -8.55
C PRO A 93 -6.26 8.35 -7.62
N VAL A 94 -7.45 7.88 -7.99
CA VAL A 94 -8.65 8.02 -7.16
C VAL A 94 -8.48 7.25 -5.85
N ALA A 95 -8.09 5.98 -5.92
CA ALA A 95 -7.88 5.16 -4.71
C ALA A 95 -6.79 5.73 -3.81
N ARG A 96 -5.63 6.07 -4.38
CA ARG A 96 -4.49 6.59 -3.60
C ARG A 96 -4.75 8.00 -3.08
N GLY A 97 -5.31 8.89 -3.93
CA GLY A 97 -5.64 10.26 -3.54
C GLY A 97 -6.67 10.31 -2.41
N THR A 98 -7.70 9.47 -2.46
CA THR A 98 -8.68 9.35 -1.38
C THR A 98 -8.02 8.90 -0.07
N GLY A 99 -7.13 7.91 -0.11
CA GLY A 99 -6.37 7.48 1.06
C GLY A 99 -5.52 8.61 1.66
N ILE A 100 -4.74 9.31 0.82
CA ILE A 100 -3.89 10.45 1.25
C ILE A 100 -4.72 11.55 1.91
N ALA A 101 -5.88 11.89 1.36
CA ALA A 101 -6.73 12.94 1.88
C ALA A 101 -7.38 12.55 3.22
N LEU A 102 -7.80 11.29 3.36
CA LEU A 102 -8.58 10.83 4.52
C LEU A 102 -7.73 10.38 5.71
N ILE A 103 -6.49 9.91 5.52
CA ILE A 103 -5.62 9.48 6.61
C ILE A 103 -5.36 10.62 7.60
N PRO A 104 -4.95 11.85 7.20
CA PRO A 104 -4.75 12.93 8.13
C PRO A 104 -6.03 13.39 8.84
N VAL A 105 -7.16 13.39 8.12
CA VAL A 105 -8.48 13.71 8.69
C VAL A 105 -8.85 12.69 9.76
N GLY A 106 -8.73 11.39 9.44
CA GLY A 106 -8.99 10.32 10.41
C GLY A 106 -8.00 10.33 11.57
N GLY A 107 -6.71 10.61 11.31
CA GLY A 107 -5.69 10.78 12.35
C GLY A 107 -6.04 11.88 13.34
N SER A 108 -6.53 13.03 12.83
CA SER A 108 -6.96 14.13 13.69
C SER A 108 -8.24 13.82 14.46
N LEU A 109 -9.25 13.25 13.80
CA LEU A 109 -10.56 13.02 14.41
C LEU A 109 -10.61 11.81 15.36
N LEU A 110 -9.92 10.71 15.00
CA LEU A 110 -10.01 9.44 15.70
C LEU A 110 -8.83 9.19 16.65
N LEU A 111 -7.65 9.75 16.35
CA LEU A 111 -6.42 9.54 17.10
C LEU A 111 -5.93 10.80 17.82
N GLY A 112 -6.63 11.92 17.66
CA GLY A 112 -6.25 13.20 18.29
C GLY A 112 -4.94 13.79 17.75
N GLU A 113 -4.49 13.38 16.56
CA GLU A 113 -3.27 13.93 15.97
C GLU A 113 -3.45 15.37 15.51
N THR A 114 -2.48 16.21 15.81
CA THR A 114 -2.45 17.60 15.32
C THR A 114 -1.68 17.67 14.01
N VAL A 115 -2.27 18.28 12.98
CA VAL A 115 -1.63 18.52 11.69
C VAL A 115 -1.34 20.01 11.60
N SER A 116 -0.07 20.40 11.57
CA SER A 116 0.32 21.79 11.42
C SER A 116 0.00 22.32 10.01
N LEU A 117 -0.14 23.64 9.85
CA LEU A 117 -0.38 24.24 8.54
C LEU A 117 0.71 23.88 7.51
N PRO A 118 2.02 23.91 7.83
CA PRO A 118 3.05 23.42 6.91
C PRO A 118 2.87 21.96 6.52
N ALA A 119 2.48 21.09 7.47
CA ALA A 119 2.20 19.69 7.16
C ALA A 119 0.98 19.53 6.23
N ALA A 120 -0.09 20.27 6.47
CA ALA A 120 -1.28 20.26 5.61
C ALA A 120 -0.96 20.70 4.17
N LEU A 121 -0.15 21.75 4.00
CA LEU A 121 0.32 22.20 2.68
C LEU A 121 1.21 21.15 1.99
N ALA A 122 2.09 20.51 2.74
CA ALA A 122 2.93 19.42 2.23
C ALA A 122 2.09 18.20 1.78
N ILE A 123 1.06 17.83 2.56
CA ILE A 123 0.12 16.76 2.20
C ILE A 123 -0.66 17.12 0.93
N ALA A 124 -1.13 18.37 0.82
CA ALA A 124 -1.81 18.85 -0.38
C ALA A 124 -0.87 18.82 -1.62
N ALA A 125 0.40 19.18 -1.45
CA ALA A 125 1.40 19.06 -2.52
C ALA A 125 1.60 17.60 -2.94
N ILE A 126 1.72 16.65 -2.00
CA ILE A 126 1.83 15.22 -2.30
C ILE A 126 0.61 14.76 -3.09
N LEU A 127 -0.60 15.09 -2.64
CA LEU A 127 -1.85 14.75 -3.31
C LEU A 127 -1.88 15.29 -4.75
N PHE A 128 -1.54 16.56 -4.93
CA PHE A 128 -1.44 17.18 -6.26
C PHE A 128 -0.41 16.46 -7.13
N GLY A 129 0.76 16.13 -6.59
CA GLY A 129 1.81 15.38 -7.29
C GLY A 129 1.33 14.00 -7.75
N VAL A 130 0.61 13.26 -6.91
CA VAL A 130 0.01 11.95 -7.25
C VAL A 130 -0.98 12.09 -8.41
N LEU A 131 -1.81 13.12 -8.42
CA LEU A 131 -2.73 13.41 -9.51
C LEU A 131 -1.98 13.79 -10.79
N ALA A 132 -0.91 14.56 -10.68
CA ALA A 132 -0.10 15.03 -11.82
C ALA A 132 0.72 13.91 -12.49
N VAL A 133 1.25 12.95 -11.73
CA VAL A 133 1.97 11.77 -12.27
C VAL A 133 1.06 10.94 -13.16
N ASN A 134 -0.21 10.85 -12.83
CA ASN A 134 -1.20 10.05 -13.53
C ASN A 134 -1.99 10.92 -14.53
N ARG A 135 -1.34 11.30 -15.64
CA ARG A 135 -1.93 12.13 -16.69
C ARG A 135 -3.25 11.56 -17.21
N GLY A 136 -4.32 12.28 -17.00
CA GLY A 136 -5.69 11.94 -17.44
C GLY A 136 -6.77 12.44 -16.51
N ALA A 137 -6.43 12.72 -15.25
CA ALA A 137 -7.36 13.29 -14.27
C ALA A 137 -7.54 14.81 -14.48
N SER A 138 -8.30 15.20 -15.50
CA SER A 138 -8.89 16.55 -15.50
C SER A 138 -10.02 16.59 -14.46
N TRP A 139 -10.33 17.78 -13.92
CA TRP A 139 -11.49 17.94 -13.02
C TRP A 139 -12.79 17.40 -13.63
N ARG A 140 -12.96 17.54 -14.96
CA ARG A 140 -14.12 16.98 -15.69
C ARG A 140 -14.10 15.44 -15.72
N THR A 141 -12.91 14.84 -15.84
CA THR A 141 -12.75 13.36 -15.77
C THR A 141 -13.00 12.86 -14.36
N LEU A 142 -12.57 13.60 -13.33
CA LEU A 142 -12.82 13.23 -11.93
C LEU A 142 -14.32 13.30 -11.57
N THR A 143 -15.05 14.32 -12.02
CA THR A 143 -16.48 14.43 -11.77
C THR A 143 -17.30 13.37 -12.55
N ALA A 144 -16.95 13.09 -13.80
CA ALA A 144 -17.56 12.01 -14.58
C ALA A 144 -17.23 10.61 -14.00
N ALA A 145 -16.03 10.48 -13.40
CA ALA A 145 -15.56 9.25 -12.79
C ALA A 145 -16.45 8.75 -11.63
N PHE A 146 -17.11 9.65 -10.88
CA PHE A 146 -18.04 9.25 -9.81
C PHE A 146 -19.23 8.43 -10.31
N ALA A 147 -19.58 8.53 -11.59
CA ALA A 147 -20.62 7.74 -12.22
C ALA A 147 -20.15 6.34 -12.64
N GLU A 148 -18.85 6.15 -12.88
CA GLU A 148 -18.29 4.90 -13.38
C GLU A 148 -18.12 3.84 -12.27
N LYS A 149 -18.39 2.58 -12.61
CA LYS A 149 -18.30 1.45 -11.67
C LYS A 149 -16.88 1.28 -11.12
N GLY A 150 -15.86 1.40 -11.98
CA GLY A 150 -14.44 1.31 -11.59
C GLY A 150 -14.05 2.36 -10.56
N SER A 151 -14.50 3.60 -10.75
CA SER A 151 -14.20 4.71 -9.83
C SER A 151 -14.90 4.58 -8.48
N ARG A 152 -16.12 4.03 -8.43
CA ARG A 152 -16.78 3.72 -7.15
C ARG A 152 -16.00 2.68 -6.35
N PHE A 153 -15.50 1.64 -7.01
CA PHE A 153 -14.59 0.67 -6.37
C PHE A 153 -13.28 1.32 -5.94
N ALA A 154 -12.73 2.25 -6.72
CA ALA A 154 -11.52 2.98 -6.37
C ALA A 154 -11.70 3.87 -5.13
N LEU A 155 -12.83 4.60 -5.04
CA LEU A 155 -13.18 5.38 -3.85
C LEU A 155 -13.32 4.48 -2.61
N ALA A 156 -14.05 3.38 -2.73
CA ALA A 156 -14.18 2.40 -1.65
C ALA A 156 -12.80 1.82 -1.25
N THR A 157 -11.92 1.57 -2.22
CA THR A 157 -10.54 1.15 -1.97
C THR A 157 -9.76 2.23 -1.19
N GLY A 158 -9.90 3.50 -1.57
CA GLY A 158 -9.26 4.62 -0.87
C GLY A 158 -9.76 4.80 0.56
N LEU A 159 -11.07 4.65 0.79
CA LEU A 159 -11.67 4.60 2.13
C LEU A 159 -11.07 3.48 2.97
N LEU A 160 -10.91 2.28 2.38
CA LEU A 160 -10.27 1.16 3.08
C LEU A 160 -8.79 1.38 3.33
N ILE A 161 -8.06 2.05 2.41
CA ILE A 161 -6.65 2.43 2.64
C ILE A 161 -6.55 3.31 3.89
N ALA A 162 -7.40 4.31 4.02
CA ALA A 162 -7.45 5.14 5.21
C ALA A 162 -7.89 4.31 6.43
N GLY A 163 -8.95 3.54 6.30
CA GLY A 163 -9.51 2.72 7.37
C GLY A 163 -8.51 1.73 7.96
N TYR A 164 -7.87 0.88 7.14
CA TYR A 164 -6.90 -0.08 7.66
C TYR A 164 -5.63 0.61 8.21
N THR A 165 -5.20 1.74 7.61
CA THR A 165 -4.02 2.46 8.09
C THR A 165 -4.27 3.05 9.49
N LEU A 166 -5.45 3.61 9.75
CA LEU A 166 -5.85 4.12 11.05
C LEU A 166 -6.06 2.98 12.06
N TRP A 167 -6.71 1.89 11.63
CA TRP A 167 -6.91 0.69 12.42
C TRP A 167 -5.58 0.07 12.85
N ASP A 168 -4.67 -0.13 11.91
CA ASP A 168 -3.36 -0.69 12.19
C ASP A 168 -2.53 0.24 13.09
N LYS A 169 -2.62 1.56 12.92
CA LYS A 169 -1.98 2.51 13.84
C LYS A 169 -2.45 2.29 15.28
N GLN A 170 -3.74 2.05 15.50
CA GLN A 170 -4.30 1.80 16.82
C GLN A 170 -3.92 0.39 17.33
N ALA A 171 -3.94 -0.61 16.45
CA ALA A 171 -3.53 -1.97 16.76
C ALA A 171 -2.08 -2.06 17.26
N LEU A 172 -1.18 -1.20 16.78
CA LEU A 172 0.24 -1.19 17.17
C LEU A 172 0.48 -0.86 18.65
N SER A 173 -0.51 -0.33 19.37
CA SER A 173 -0.44 -0.18 20.82
C SER A 173 -0.54 -1.50 21.58
N LEU A 174 -1.09 -2.55 20.96
CA LEU A 174 -1.38 -3.84 21.59
C LEU A 174 -0.72 -5.03 20.89
N VAL A 175 -0.37 -4.86 19.61
CA VAL A 175 0.04 -5.96 18.72
C VAL A 175 1.36 -5.62 18.02
N PRO A 176 2.36 -6.51 18.07
CA PRO A 176 3.59 -6.32 17.31
C PRO A 176 3.34 -6.21 15.79
N PRO A 177 4.07 -5.33 15.08
CA PRO A 177 3.88 -5.09 13.64
C PRO A 177 3.87 -6.37 12.80
N LEU A 178 4.74 -7.33 13.12
CA LEU A 178 4.86 -8.58 12.36
C LEU A 178 3.58 -9.44 12.45
N VAL A 179 2.88 -9.43 13.57
CA VAL A 179 1.62 -10.19 13.74
C VAL A 179 0.54 -9.64 12.81
N LEU A 180 0.44 -8.31 12.71
CA LEU A 180 -0.54 -7.65 11.83
C LEU A 180 -0.27 -7.96 10.35
N ILE A 181 0.99 -7.80 9.93
CA ILE A 181 1.34 -8.05 8.52
C ILE A 181 1.19 -9.53 8.15
N TYR A 182 1.55 -10.43 9.06
CA TYR A 182 1.36 -11.86 8.84
C TYR A 182 -0.12 -12.20 8.62
N ALA A 183 -1.00 -11.71 9.50
CA ALA A 183 -2.45 -11.93 9.38
C ALA A 183 -2.99 -11.42 8.04
N SER A 184 -2.54 -10.25 7.59
CA SER A 184 -2.93 -9.67 6.30
C SER A 184 -2.55 -10.59 5.13
N PHE A 185 -1.30 -11.05 5.06
CA PHE A 185 -0.81 -11.89 3.97
C PHE A 185 -1.42 -13.28 4.00
N PHE A 186 -1.53 -13.88 5.19
CA PHE A 186 -2.18 -15.17 5.37
C PHE A 186 -3.65 -15.13 4.95
N GLY A 187 -4.40 -14.10 5.37
CA GLY A 187 -5.80 -13.93 4.99
C GLY A 187 -5.99 -13.75 3.48
N GLN A 188 -5.13 -12.96 2.82
CA GLN A 188 -5.15 -12.81 1.37
C GLN A 188 -4.85 -14.13 0.65
N ALA A 189 -3.82 -14.88 1.09
CA ALA A 189 -3.50 -16.18 0.52
C ALA A 189 -4.67 -17.15 0.69
N LEU A 190 -5.24 -17.24 1.89
CA LEU A 190 -6.35 -18.14 2.20
C LEU A 190 -7.58 -17.87 1.31
N THR A 191 -8.00 -16.61 1.21
CA THR A 191 -9.20 -16.24 0.44
C THR A 191 -9.02 -16.30 -1.06
N ALA A 192 -7.80 -16.13 -1.58
CA ALA A 192 -7.50 -16.26 -3.00
C ALA A 192 -7.31 -17.74 -3.43
N THR A 193 -7.03 -18.66 -2.51
CA THR A 193 -6.79 -20.08 -2.78
C THR A 193 -7.86 -20.72 -3.67
N PRO A 194 -9.18 -20.61 -3.38
CA PRO A 194 -10.21 -21.24 -4.22
C PRO A 194 -10.22 -20.73 -5.66
N LEU A 195 -9.86 -19.46 -5.86
CA LEU A 195 -9.82 -18.83 -7.19
C LEU A 195 -8.60 -19.30 -7.99
N VAL A 196 -7.46 -19.47 -7.32
CA VAL A 196 -6.21 -19.89 -7.96
C VAL A 196 -6.21 -21.39 -8.29
N LEU A 197 -6.81 -22.22 -7.42
CA LEU A 197 -6.93 -23.67 -7.70
C LEU A 197 -7.80 -23.96 -8.94
N ARG A 198 -8.66 -23.03 -9.35
CA ARG A 198 -9.40 -23.10 -10.62
C ARG A 198 -8.55 -22.74 -11.84
N ARG A 199 -7.28 -22.33 -11.66
CA ARG A 199 -6.33 -21.92 -12.71
C ARG A 199 -5.05 -22.75 -12.69
N PRO A 200 -5.11 -24.09 -12.77
CA PRO A 200 -3.94 -24.96 -12.56
C PRO A 200 -2.85 -24.75 -13.60
N ILE A 201 -3.21 -24.40 -14.84
CA ILE A 201 -2.23 -24.13 -15.93
C ILE A 201 -1.46 -22.85 -15.61
N GLY A 202 -2.17 -21.78 -15.23
CA GLY A 202 -1.55 -20.50 -14.83
C GLY A 202 -0.62 -20.68 -13.62
N LEU A 203 -1.05 -21.45 -12.63
CA LEU A 203 -0.26 -21.74 -11.43
C LEU A 203 1.06 -22.45 -11.75
N ARG A 204 1.01 -23.53 -12.54
CA ARG A 204 2.21 -24.26 -12.97
C ARG A 204 3.16 -23.38 -13.78
N ARG A 205 2.61 -22.54 -14.66
CA ARG A 205 3.39 -21.63 -15.49
C ARG A 205 4.10 -20.57 -14.64
N GLU A 206 3.39 -19.86 -13.75
CA GLU A 206 3.98 -18.82 -12.89
C GLU A 206 5.09 -19.39 -11.99
N ILE A 207 4.85 -20.54 -11.35
CA ILE A 207 5.86 -21.19 -10.50
C ILE A 207 7.10 -21.59 -11.32
N ARG A 208 6.93 -22.16 -12.52
CA ARG A 208 8.05 -22.62 -13.34
C ARG A 208 8.88 -21.46 -13.88
N GLU A 209 8.21 -20.43 -14.41
CA GLU A 209 8.87 -19.36 -15.17
C GLU A 209 9.35 -18.22 -14.26
N ARG A 210 8.73 -18.04 -13.08
CA ARG A 210 8.92 -16.84 -12.25
C ARG A 210 9.30 -17.12 -10.79
N LYS A 211 9.81 -18.29 -10.46
CA LYS A 211 10.15 -18.69 -9.09
C LYS A 211 11.03 -17.66 -8.34
N ARG A 212 12.02 -17.03 -9.02
CA ARG A 212 12.87 -15.99 -8.41
C ARG A 212 12.10 -14.71 -8.13
N ALA A 213 11.20 -14.31 -9.03
CA ALA A 213 10.35 -13.14 -8.85
C ALA A 213 9.32 -13.36 -7.72
N ILE A 214 8.74 -14.56 -7.63
CA ILE A 214 7.84 -14.95 -6.54
C ILE A 214 8.57 -14.90 -5.19
N LEU A 215 9.80 -15.45 -5.11
CA LEU A 215 10.61 -15.40 -3.88
C LEU A 215 10.95 -13.95 -3.49
N ALA A 216 11.39 -13.13 -4.44
CA ALA A 216 11.69 -11.73 -4.18
C ALA A 216 10.44 -10.95 -3.73
N ALA A 217 9.29 -11.16 -4.38
CA ALA A 217 8.04 -10.53 -3.97
C ALA A 217 7.55 -11.01 -2.59
N ALA A 218 7.76 -12.30 -2.26
CA ALA A 218 7.42 -12.87 -0.96
C ALA A 218 8.24 -12.26 0.20
N VAL A 219 9.42 -11.75 -0.09
CA VAL A 219 10.25 -11.00 0.88
C VAL A 219 9.88 -9.51 0.88
N PHE A 220 9.85 -8.88 -0.30
CA PHE A 220 9.70 -7.42 -0.39
C PHE A 220 8.29 -6.92 -0.07
N ALA A 221 7.24 -7.68 -0.40
CA ALA A 221 5.88 -7.20 -0.19
C ALA A 221 5.52 -7.09 1.32
N PRO A 222 5.73 -8.12 2.17
CA PRO A 222 5.54 -7.96 3.61
C PRO A 222 6.51 -6.95 4.22
N LEU A 223 7.80 -6.97 3.81
CA LEU A 223 8.81 -6.04 4.30
C LEU A 223 8.41 -4.58 4.06
N ALA A 224 7.88 -4.27 2.88
CA ALA A 224 7.44 -2.92 2.55
C ALA A 224 6.40 -2.40 3.56
N TYR A 225 5.38 -3.18 3.89
CA TYR A 225 4.37 -2.73 4.85
C TYR A 225 4.85 -2.85 6.31
N LEU A 226 5.68 -3.84 6.62
CA LEU A 226 6.30 -3.97 7.94
C LEU A 226 7.12 -2.73 8.32
N LEU A 227 7.91 -2.19 7.39
CA LEU A 227 8.66 -0.95 7.60
C LEU A 227 7.73 0.25 7.88
N VAL A 228 6.58 0.31 7.19
CA VAL A 228 5.56 1.33 7.48
C VAL A 228 4.97 1.14 8.87
N LEU A 229 4.58 -0.08 9.24
CA LEU A 229 4.04 -0.35 10.57
C LEU A 229 5.06 0.02 11.66
N TYR A 230 6.35 -0.28 11.46
CA TYR A 230 7.38 0.19 12.38
C TYR A 230 7.48 1.72 12.43
N ALA A 231 7.42 2.42 11.30
CA ALA A 231 7.40 3.89 11.30
C ALA A 231 6.18 4.43 12.06
N LEU A 232 5.04 3.77 11.97
CA LEU A 232 3.81 4.13 12.67
C LEU A 232 3.90 3.92 14.19
N THR A 233 4.77 3.07 14.72
CA THR A 233 4.90 2.88 16.18
C THR A 233 5.37 4.15 16.90
N PHE A 234 6.16 5.00 16.24
CA PHE A 234 6.74 6.21 16.84
C PHE A 234 6.51 7.51 16.04
N SER A 235 5.65 7.46 15.02
CA SER A 235 5.30 8.65 14.22
C SER A 235 3.80 8.75 14.00
N ARG A 236 3.33 9.98 13.75
CA ARG A 236 1.92 10.27 13.46
C ARG A 236 1.51 9.60 12.14
N VAL A 237 0.32 8.99 12.13
CA VAL A 237 -0.22 8.38 10.90
C VAL A 237 -0.50 9.42 9.82
N SER A 238 -0.88 10.62 10.23
CA SER A 238 -1.09 11.79 9.36
C SER A 238 0.14 12.21 8.57
N TYR A 239 1.34 11.82 9.00
CA TYR A 239 2.60 12.09 8.32
C TYR A 239 3.10 10.86 7.55
N VAL A 240 3.10 9.70 8.18
CA VAL A 240 3.60 8.45 7.56
C VAL A 240 2.74 8.04 6.38
N GLY A 241 1.41 8.15 6.49
CA GLY A 241 0.48 7.78 5.42
C GLY A 241 0.75 8.49 4.10
N PRO A 242 0.70 9.84 4.04
CA PRO A 242 1.02 10.58 2.82
C PRO A 242 2.48 10.41 2.36
N ALA A 243 3.46 10.33 3.27
CA ALA A 243 4.87 10.14 2.90
C ALA A 243 5.14 8.83 2.15
N ARG A 244 4.33 7.79 2.35
CA ARG A 244 4.42 6.51 1.60
C ARG A 244 4.27 6.67 0.09
N GLU A 245 3.64 7.76 -0.36
CA GLU A 245 3.42 8.01 -1.79
C GLU A 245 4.73 8.27 -2.56
N ILE A 246 5.84 8.47 -1.89
CA ILE A 246 7.17 8.47 -2.51
C ILE A 246 7.42 7.17 -3.31
N SER A 247 6.74 6.08 -2.97
CA SER A 247 6.78 4.82 -3.71
C SER A 247 6.31 4.95 -5.17
N ILE A 248 5.45 5.93 -5.48
CA ILE A 248 5.00 6.25 -6.84
C ILE A 248 6.18 6.77 -7.67
N VAL A 249 7.02 7.61 -7.05
CA VAL A 249 8.22 8.16 -7.71
C VAL A 249 9.21 7.05 -8.04
N VAL A 250 9.48 6.17 -7.06
CA VAL A 250 10.36 5.01 -7.26
C VAL A 250 9.78 4.06 -8.33
N GLY A 251 8.46 3.80 -8.28
CA GLY A 251 7.77 2.98 -9.26
C GLY A 251 7.82 3.58 -10.69
N ALA A 252 7.64 4.90 -10.81
CA ALA A 252 7.74 5.60 -12.08
C ALA A 252 9.18 5.55 -12.65
N ALA A 253 10.19 5.70 -11.80
CA ALA A 253 11.59 5.56 -12.20
C ALA A 253 11.89 4.12 -12.67
N LEU A 254 11.45 3.09 -11.93
CA LEU A 254 11.61 1.70 -12.34
C LEU A 254 10.85 1.38 -13.64
N GLY A 255 9.64 1.93 -13.83
CA GLY A 255 8.87 1.79 -15.06
C GLY A 255 9.63 2.34 -16.28
N THR A 256 10.25 3.49 -16.10
CA THR A 256 11.04 4.11 -17.18
C THR A 256 12.34 3.38 -17.45
N LEU A 257 13.14 3.13 -16.41
CA LEU A 257 14.49 2.56 -16.54
C LEU A 257 14.48 1.07 -16.92
N ALA A 258 13.51 0.31 -16.40
CA ALA A 258 13.50 -1.14 -16.55
C ALA A 258 12.42 -1.67 -17.52
N LEU A 259 11.40 -0.86 -17.86
CA LEU A 259 10.34 -1.23 -18.81
C LEU A 259 10.36 -0.35 -20.08
N GLY A 260 11.21 0.68 -20.14
CA GLY A 260 11.25 1.58 -21.28
C GLY A 260 9.99 2.46 -21.43
N GLU A 261 9.22 2.64 -20.35
CA GLU A 261 8.02 3.47 -20.40
C GLU A 261 8.40 4.95 -20.61
N PRO A 262 7.67 5.69 -21.45
CA PRO A 262 7.98 7.09 -21.68
C PRO A 262 7.79 7.92 -20.39
N TYR A 263 8.85 8.62 -19.99
CA TYR A 263 8.83 9.54 -18.85
C TYR A 263 8.42 10.94 -19.30
N GLY A 264 7.12 11.14 -19.48
CA GLY A 264 6.61 12.43 -19.95
C GLY A 264 6.77 13.55 -18.91
N ARG A 265 6.74 14.83 -19.38
CA ARG A 265 6.89 16.03 -18.50
C ARG A 265 5.98 16.01 -17.26
N GLY A 266 4.74 15.50 -17.38
CA GLY A 266 3.83 15.41 -16.23
C GLY A 266 4.28 14.41 -15.18
N ARG A 267 4.83 13.25 -15.57
CA ARG A 267 5.40 12.28 -14.62
C ARG A 267 6.61 12.89 -13.89
N LEU A 268 7.46 13.62 -14.61
CA LEU A 268 8.63 14.29 -14.03
C LEU A 268 8.20 15.36 -13.02
N LEU A 269 7.32 16.29 -13.43
CA LEU A 269 6.85 17.36 -12.55
C LEU A 269 6.07 16.81 -11.34
N GLY A 270 5.16 15.87 -11.55
CA GLY A 270 4.42 15.24 -10.46
C GLY A 270 5.33 14.50 -9.48
N SER A 271 6.35 13.78 -9.97
CA SER A 271 7.35 13.13 -9.13
C SER A 271 8.16 14.15 -8.31
N ALA A 272 8.58 15.25 -8.92
CA ALA A 272 9.31 16.32 -8.22
C ALA A 272 8.44 16.95 -7.12
N VAL A 273 7.16 17.17 -7.38
CA VAL A 273 6.20 17.70 -6.39
C VAL A 273 5.99 16.72 -5.24
N ILE A 274 5.88 15.40 -5.51
CA ILE A 274 5.79 14.38 -4.45
C ILE A 274 7.05 14.42 -3.57
N VAL A 275 8.24 14.42 -4.18
CA VAL A 275 9.50 14.48 -3.43
C VAL A 275 9.57 15.75 -2.55
N ALA A 276 9.29 16.91 -3.13
CA ALA A 276 9.28 18.18 -2.40
C ALA A 276 8.25 18.15 -1.24
N GLY A 277 7.05 17.64 -1.49
CA GLY A 277 6.02 17.48 -0.47
C GLY A 277 6.42 16.54 0.66
N VAL A 278 7.05 15.39 0.35
CA VAL A 278 7.54 14.46 1.39
C VAL A 278 8.66 15.08 2.22
N LEU A 279 9.60 15.80 1.60
CA LEU A 279 10.65 16.52 2.32
C LEU A 279 10.07 17.63 3.21
N ALA A 280 9.13 18.44 2.68
CA ALA A 280 8.44 19.45 3.46
C ALA A 280 7.66 18.85 4.65
N LEU A 281 6.98 17.72 4.43
CA LEU A 281 6.27 17.00 5.47
C LEU A 281 7.21 16.43 6.54
N ALA A 282 8.38 15.97 6.15
CA ALA A 282 9.39 15.47 7.08
C ALA A 282 9.94 16.58 8.00
N LEU A 283 10.03 17.82 7.48
CA LEU A 283 10.52 18.99 8.21
C LEU A 283 9.39 19.71 8.98
N ALA A 284 8.12 19.42 8.69
CA ALA A 284 7.00 20.05 9.37
C ALA A 284 6.92 19.64 10.86
N PRO A 285 6.56 20.59 11.76
CA PRO A 285 6.46 20.36 13.20
C PRO A 285 5.29 19.44 13.59
#